data_39c391a8861b4ac12fe09ff417583e03
#
_entry.id   39c391a8861b4ac12fe09ff417583e03
#
_cell.length_a   1.000
_cell.length_b   1.000
_cell.length_c   1.000
_cell.angle_alpha   90.00
_cell.angle_beta   90.00
_cell.angle_gamma   90.00
#
_symmetry.space_group_name_H-M   'P 1'
#
loop_
_entity.id
_entity.type
_entity.pdbx_description
1 polymer ?
#
loop_
_entity_poly.entity_id
_entity_poly.type
_entity_poly.pdbx_seq_one_letter_code
_entity_poly.pdbx_strand_id
1 'polypeptide(L)'
;MEFMKVDKDQISAWGVHAFTGSGAILGFLALISILNNDQTGAFLWLGLALLVDGIDGTLARRIGVEEKAPNLDGIILDSIVDYLNYVINPALMIYWFQLVPNGFEIIMPAIIFGVSLYTFINVNMKTDDYYFRGFPAIWNIVVLYFFILNSNVWINLIVIIILSILTFIPFKFVHPLRVKSYRNLTIFFTVIWSATTLRLVTLSLIHISEPTRP
;
A
#
# COMPACT_ATOMS: atom_id res chain seq x y z
N MET A 1 18.47 -39.83 1.53
CA MET A 1 17.95 -38.51 1.91
C MET A 1 19.11 -37.55 1.80
N GLU A 2 19.33 -36.98 0.63
CA GLU A 2 20.42 -36.06 0.36
C GLU A 2 20.05 -34.71 1.02
N PHE A 3 20.75 -34.35 2.08
CA PHE A 3 20.58 -33.02 2.68
C PHE A 3 21.02 -31.98 1.64
N MET A 4 20.05 -31.24 1.09
CA MET A 4 20.34 -30.10 0.21
C MET A 4 21.33 -29.18 0.94
N LYS A 5 22.56 -29.10 0.43
CA LYS A 5 23.49 -28.02 0.85
C LYS A 5 22.85 -26.71 0.40
N VAL A 6 22.19 -26.03 1.33
CA VAL A 6 21.65 -24.69 1.09
C VAL A 6 22.83 -23.76 0.90
N ASP A 7 22.96 -23.21 -0.30
CA ASP A 7 24.00 -22.26 -0.64
C ASP A 7 23.74 -20.91 0.06
N LYS A 8 24.81 -20.19 0.45
CA LYS A 8 24.71 -18.86 1.07
C LYS A 8 23.91 -17.88 0.21
N ASP A 9 24.03 -18.00 -1.11
CA ASP A 9 23.32 -17.20 -2.08
C ASP A 9 21.80 -17.45 -2.03
N GLN A 10 21.42 -18.72 -1.87
CA GLN A 10 20.03 -19.12 -1.74
C GLN A 10 19.43 -18.64 -0.40
N ILE A 11 20.19 -18.68 0.69
CA ILE A 11 19.78 -18.13 1.99
C ILE A 11 19.51 -16.62 1.89
N SER A 12 20.37 -15.88 1.19
CA SER A 12 20.20 -14.44 1.00
C SER A 12 18.93 -14.11 0.20
N ALA A 13 18.64 -14.88 -0.86
CA ALA A 13 17.42 -14.72 -1.66
C ALA A 13 16.15 -15.04 -0.85
N TRP A 14 16.18 -16.10 -0.05
CA TRP A 14 15.06 -16.43 0.85
C TRP A 14 14.86 -15.37 1.94
N GLY A 15 15.95 -14.76 2.41
CA GLY A 15 15.90 -13.62 3.34
C GLY A 15 15.13 -12.44 2.77
N VAL A 16 15.27 -12.15 1.45
CA VAL A 16 14.51 -11.11 0.78
C VAL A 16 13.03 -11.49 0.69
N HIS A 17 12.71 -12.72 0.28
CA HIS A 17 11.30 -13.17 0.25
C HIS A 17 10.65 -13.12 1.65
N ALA A 18 11.40 -13.46 2.71
CA ALA A 18 10.91 -13.34 4.08
C ALA A 18 10.69 -11.86 4.47
N PHE A 19 11.56 -10.96 3.99
CA PHE A 19 11.41 -9.51 4.21
C PHE A 19 10.15 -8.98 3.50
N THR A 20 9.94 -9.27 2.21
CA THR A 20 8.69 -8.95 1.48
C THR A 20 7.48 -9.55 2.19
N GLY A 21 7.56 -10.83 2.58
CA GLY A 21 6.49 -11.53 3.33
C GLY A 21 6.17 -10.90 4.69
N SER A 22 7.12 -10.20 5.32
CA SER A 22 6.85 -9.44 6.56
C SER A 22 5.81 -8.35 6.36
N GLY A 23 5.66 -7.81 5.14
CA GLY A 23 4.61 -6.89 4.76
C GLY A 23 3.19 -7.47 4.95
N ALA A 24 3.01 -8.79 4.78
CA ALA A 24 1.73 -9.45 5.08
C ALA A 24 1.45 -9.49 6.59
N ILE A 25 2.48 -9.67 7.42
CA ILE A 25 2.34 -9.63 8.89
C ILE A 25 1.93 -8.21 9.32
N LEU A 26 2.57 -7.19 8.77
CA LEU A 26 2.23 -5.79 9.03
C LEU A 26 0.80 -5.47 8.57
N GLY A 27 0.39 -5.98 7.41
CA GLY A 27 -0.98 -5.87 6.91
C GLY A 27 -1.99 -6.56 7.84
N PHE A 28 -1.67 -7.71 8.40
CA PHE A 28 -2.49 -8.38 9.39
C PHE A 28 -2.60 -7.58 10.69
N LEU A 29 -1.51 -6.98 11.18
CA LEU A 29 -1.54 -6.11 12.34
C LEU A 29 -2.38 -4.83 12.09
N ALA A 30 -2.32 -4.28 10.88
CA ALA A 30 -3.20 -3.19 10.46
C ALA A 30 -4.67 -3.61 10.51
N LEU A 31 -5.00 -4.81 10.02
CA LEU A 31 -6.35 -5.37 10.09
C LEU A 31 -6.84 -5.48 11.53
N ILE A 32 -6.02 -6.00 12.44
CA ILE A 32 -6.37 -6.09 13.86
C ILE A 32 -6.63 -4.69 14.46
N SER A 33 -5.80 -3.70 14.12
CA SER A 33 -5.99 -2.32 14.56
C SER A 33 -7.31 -1.74 14.04
N ILE A 34 -7.68 -1.99 12.77
CA ILE A 34 -8.97 -1.58 12.19
C ILE A 34 -10.13 -2.16 13.00
N LEU A 35 -10.11 -3.47 13.25
CA LEU A 35 -11.17 -4.17 13.99
C LEU A 35 -11.28 -3.69 15.45
N ASN A 36 -10.21 -3.20 16.03
CA ASN A 36 -10.18 -2.61 17.38
C ASN A 36 -10.50 -1.10 17.38
N ASN A 37 -10.94 -0.51 16.27
CA ASN A 37 -11.16 0.94 16.10
C ASN A 37 -9.91 1.81 16.35
N ASP A 38 -8.72 1.22 16.24
CA ASP A 38 -7.44 1.92 16.33
C ASP A 38 -7.00 2.38 14.92
N GLN A 39 -7.55 3.52 14.50
CA GLN A 39 -7.23 4.12 13.19
C GLN A 39 -5.74 4.46 13.08
N THR A 40 -5.17 4.98 14.16
CA THR A 40 -3.74 5.39 14.15
C THR A 40 -2.82 4.19 14.05
N GLY A 41 -3.05 3.14 14.84
CA GLY A 41 -2.31 1.90 14.74
C GLY A 41 -2.40 1.30 13.34
N ALA A 42 -3.60 1.31 12.73
CA ALA A 42 -3.78 0.84 11.36
C ALA A 42 -2.88 1.59 10.36
N PHE A 43 -2.84 2.94 10.41
CA PHE A 43 -1.97 3.72 9.52
C PHE A 43 -0.48 3.55 9.83
N LEU A 44 -0.09 3.37 11.08
CA LEU A 44 1.31 3.09 11.43
C LEU A 44 1.76 1.74 10.85
N TRP A 45 0.96 0.68 10.97
CA TRP A 45 1.28 -0.62 10.38
C TRP A 45 1.30 -0.58 8.85
N LEU A 46 0.33 0.09 8.21
CA LEU A 46 0.32 0.29 6.76
C LEU A 46 1.51 1.15 6.28
N GLY A 47 1.92 2.14 7.08
CA GLY A 47 3.12 2.94 6.80
C GLY A 47 4.40 2.10 6.86
N LEU A 48 4.52 1.20 7.84
CA LEU A 48 5.64 0.26 7.91
C LEU A 48 5.62 -0.74 6.74
N ALA A 49 4.43 -1.24 6.34
CA ALA A 49 4.29 -2.10 5.16
C ALA A 49 4.75 -1.39 3.88
N LEU A 50 4.38 -0.11 3.72
CA LEU A 50 4.84 0.73 2.60
C LEU A 50 6.37 0.91 2.58
N LEU A 51 7.02 1.01 3.75
CA LEU A 51 8.49 1.07 3.84
C LEU A 51 9.13 -0.26 3.43
N VAL A 52 8.56 -1.39 3.83
CA VAL A 52 9.04 -2.73 3.43
C VAL A 52 8.96 -2.86 1.90
N ASP A 53 7.81 -2.56 1.28
CA ASP A 53 7.59 -2.57 -0.17
C ASP A 53 8.56 -1.63 -0.92
N GLY A 54 8.76 -0.41 -0.43
CA GLY A 54 9.70 0.55 -1.04
C GLY A 54 11.15 0.06 -1.10
N ILE A 55 11.55 -0.85 -0.19
CA ILE A 55 12.91 -1.34 -0.04
C ILE A 55 13.10 -2.69 -0.76
N ASP A 56 12.14 -3.60 -0.66
CA ASP A 56 12.28 -5.01 -1.04
C ASP A 56 12.59 -5.23 -2.52
N GLY A 57 11.92 -4.53 -3.43
CA GLY A 57 12.21 -4.60 -4.86
C GLY A 57 13.63 -4.12 -5.22
N THR A 58 14.19 -3.17 -4.44
CA THR A 58 15.59 -2.75 -4.63
C THR A 58 16.54 -3.81 -4.11
N LEU A 59 16.21 -4.42 -2.98
CA LEU A 59 16.98 -5.48 -2.37
C LEU A 59 16.97 -6.74 -3.24
N ALA A 60 15.80 -7.12 -3.76
CA ALA A 60 15.63 -8.26 -4.67
C ALA A 60 16.52 -8.15 -5.92
N ARG A 61 16.51 -6.99 -6.58
CA ARG A 61 17.36 -6.74 -7.75
C ARG A 61 18.85 -6.75 -7.41
N ARG A 62 19.25 -6.21 -6.26
CA ARG A 62 20.65 -6.15 -5.84
C ARG A 62 21.21 -7.53 -5.52
N ILE A 63 20.40 -8.41 -4.96
CA ILE A 63 20.79 -9.78 -4.58
C ILE A 63 20.68 -10.74 -5.78
N GLY A 64 19.86 -10.44 -6.79
CA GLY A 64 19.58 -11.35 -7.90
C GLY A 64 18.69 -12.52 -7.47
N VAL A 65 17.60 -12.21 -6.77
CA VAL A 65 16.69 -13.19 -6.14
C VAL A 65 16.09 -14.14 -7.16
N GLU A 66 15.73 -13.64 -8.35
CA GLU A 66 15.12 -14.41 -9.43
C GLU A 66 16.01 -15.57 -9.91
N GLU A 67 17.33 -15.35 -9.95
CA GLU A 67 18.32 -16.38 -10.34
C GLU A 67 18.65 -17.34 -9.18
N LYS A 68 18.68 -16.83 -7.93
CA LYS A 68 19.13 -17.57 -6.76
C LYS A 68 18.04 -18.37 -6.06
N ALA A 69 16.79 -18.02 -6.25
CA ALA A 69 15.61 -18.70 -5.71
C ALA A 69 14.52 -18.90 -6.77
N PRO A 70 14.81 -19.58 -7.89
CA PRO A 70 13.92 -19.68 -9.06
C PRO A 70 12.61 -20.42 -8.78
N ASN A 71 12.52 -21.12 -7.68
CA ASN A 71 11.31 -21.86 -7.27
C ASN A 71 10.29 -21.00 -6.51
N LEU A 72 10.64 -19.76 -6.19
CA LEU A 72 9.78 -18.81 -5.46
C LEU A 72 9.53 -17.60 -6.36
N ASP A 73 8.27 -17.34 -6.70
CA ASP A 73 7.87 -16.20 -7.49
C ASP A 73 7.73 -14.96 -6.61
N GLY A 74 8.78 -14.11 -6.62
CA GLY A 74 8.81 -12.87 -5.85
C GLY A 74 7.81 -11.84 -6.36
N ILE A 75 7.43 -11.86 -7.65
CA ILE A 75 6.45 -10.92 -8.22
C ILE A 75 5.04 -11.27 -7.71
N ILE A 76 4.72 -12.56 -7.66
CA ILE A 76 3.43 -13.00 -7.10
C ILE A 76 3.38 -12.68 -5.60
N LEU A 77 4.46 -12.98 -4.86
CA LEU A 77 4.54 -12.67 -3.43
C LEU A 77 4.29 -11.17 -3.16
N ASP A 78 5.02 -10.30 -3.86
CA ASP A 78 4.88 -8.84 -3.82
C ASP A 78 3.43 -8.41 -4.10
N SER A 79 2.85 -8.92 -5.19
CA SER A 79 1.48 -8.61 -5.59
C SER A 79 0.43 -9.02 -4.54
N ILE A 80 0.61 -10.15 -3.85
CA ILE A 80 -0.30 -10.59 -2.79
C ILE A 80 -0.19 -9.66 -1.57
N VAL A 81 1.03 -9.33 -1.17
CA VAL A 81 1.30 -8.43 -0.04
C VAL A 81 0.78 -7.03 -0.33
N ASP A 82 1.01 -6.53 -1.55
CA ASP A 82 0.51 -5.24 -2.01
C ASP A 82 -1.01 -5.19 -2.03
N TYR A 83 -1.66 -6.23 -2.56
CA TYR A 83 -3.12 -6.27 -2.60
C TYR A 83 -3.73 -6.24 -1.19
N LEU A 84 -3.12 -6.91 -0.21
CA LEU A 84 -3.53 -6.85 1.18
C LEU A 84 -3.42 -5.41 1.73
N ASN A 85 -2.26 -4.77 1.52
CA ASN A 85 -1.94 -3.49 2.16
C ASN A 85 -2.54 -2.28 1.44
N TYR A 86 -2.68 -2.34 0.11
CA TYR A 86 -3.13 -1.21 -0.70
C TYR A 86 -4.60 -1.29 -1.11
N VAL A 87 -5.22 -2.48 -0.97
CA VAL A 87 -6.61 -2.68 -1.39
C VAL A 87 -7.49 -3.20 -0.25
N ILE A 88 -7.15 -4.37 0.33
CA ILE A 88 -8.01 -5.04 1.32
C ILE A 88 -8.17 -4.18 2.57
N ASN A 89 -7.07 -3.81 3.21
CA ASN A 89 -7.10 -3.01 4.43
C ASN A 89 -7.78 -1.64 4.22
N PRO A 90 -7.45 -0.84 3.19
CA PRO A 90 -8.13 0.43 2.95
C PRO A 90 -9.62 0.28 2.64
N ALA A 91 -10.01 -0.73 1.86
CA ALA A 91 -11.42 -1.00 1.58
C ALA A 91 -12.19 -1.35 2.86
N LEU A 92 -11.56 -2.15 3.74
CA LEU A 92 -12.14 -2.42 5.06
C LEU A 92 -12.22 -1.17 5.93
N MET A 93 -11.23 -0.28 5.90
CA MET A 93 -11.29 1.00 6.62
C MET A 93 -12.46 1.86 6.16
N ILE A 94 -12.74 1.91 4.84
CA ILE A 94 -13.89 2.65 4.30
C ILE A 94 -15.20 2.10 4.88
N TYR A 95 -15.35 0.78 4.94
CA TYR A 95 -16.50 0.13 5.52
C TYR A 95 -16.60 0.35 7.03
N TRP A 96 -15.52 0.04 7.75
CA TRP A 96 -15.50 -0.02 9.22
C TRP A 96 -15.64 1.34 9.88
N PHE A 97 -14.99 2.35 9.31
CA PHE A 97 -15.02 3.72 9.82
C PHE A 97 -16.10 4.61 9.15
N GLN A 98 -16.98 4.01 8.35
CA GLN A 98 -18.09 4.68 7.68
C GLN A 98 -17.65 5.93 6.88
N LEU A 99 -16.60 5.78 6.09
CA LEU A 99 -15.98 6.88 5.33
C LEU A 99 -16.76 7.28 4.08
N VAL A 100 -17.89 6.62 3.79
CA VAL A 100 -18.82 6.93 2.68
C VAL A 100 -20.25 7.02 3.20
N PRO A 101 -21.19 7.65 2.47
CA PRO A 101 -22.58 7.78 2.91
C PRO A 101 -23.27 6.44 3.11
N ASN A 102 -24.27 6.40 4.00
CA ASN A 102 -25.08 5.22 4.25
C ASN A 102 -25.68 4.68 2.95
N GLY A 103 -25.63 3.35 2.80
CA GLY A 103 -26.04 2.63 1.58
C GLY A 103 -24.91 2.40 0.58
N PHE A 104 -23.75 3.05 0.74
CA PHE A 104 -22.56 2.88 -0.10
C PHE A 104 -21.41 2.12 0.59
N GLU A 105 -21.55 1.76 1.86
CA GLU A 105 -20.52 1.17 2.71
C GLU A 105 -19.98 -0.17 2.19
N ILE A 106 -20.82 -0.94 1.49
CA ILE A 106 -20.44 -2.21 0.87
C ILE A 106 -20.10 -2.01 -0.61
N ILE A 107 -20.83 -1.13 -1.28
CA ILE A 107 -20.70 -0.93 -2.73
C ILE A 107 -19.32 -0.35 -3.07
N MET A 108 -18.86 0.68 -2.32
CA MET A 108 -17.59 1.32 -2.64
C MET A 108 -16.38 0.41 -2.39
N PRO A 109 -16.26 -0.30 -1.25
CA PRO A 109 -15.24 -1.34 -1.09
C PRO A 109 -15.29 -2.41 -2.19
N ALA A 110 -16.46 -2.88 -2.57
CA ALA A 110 -16.62 -3.87 -3.64
C ALA A 110 -16.10 -3.35 -5.01
N ILE A 111 -16.37 -2.08 -5.32
CA ILE A 111 -15.82 -1.42 -6.52
C ILE A 111 -14.31 -1.35 -6.43
N ILE A 112 -13.76 -0.93 -5.28
CA ILE A 112 -12.30 -0.86 -5.03
C ILE A 112 -11.66 -2.23 -5.28
N PHE A 113 -12.24 -3.31 -4.75
CA PHE A 113 -11.75 -4.67 -5.02
C PHE A 113 -11.74 -4.99 -6.51
N GLY A 114 -12.85 -4.77 -7.21
CA GLY A 114 -12.98 -5.10 -8.63
C GLY A 114 -12.01 -4.33 -9.52
N VAL A 115 -11.92 -3.00 -9.37
CA VAL A 115 -11.03 -2.18 -10.19
C VAL A 115 -9.56 -2.43 -9.88
N SER A 116 -9.24 -2.74 -8.61
CA SER A 116 -7.87 -3.06 -8.21
C SER A 116 -7.39 -4.40 -8.76
N LEU A 117 -8.27 -5.41 -8.85
CA LEU A 117 -7.93 -6.66 -9.53
C LEU A 117 -7.44 -6.40 -10.95
N TYR A 118 -8.13 -5.52 -11.71
CA TYR A 118 -7.66 -5.14 -13.05
C TYR A 118 -6.26 -4.54 -13.01
N THR A 119 -5.96 -3.67 -12.06
CA THR A 119 -4.62 -3.07 -11.90
C THR A 119 -3.54 -4.13 -11.69
N PHE A 120 -3.80 -5.11 -10.83
CA PHE A 120 -2.81 -6.14 -10.46
C PHE A 120 -2.61 -7.22 -11.53
N ILE A 121 -3.64 -7.55 -12.31
CA ILE A 121 -3.52 -8.57 -13.38
C ILE A 121 -3.13 -7.98 -14.74
N ASN A 122 -3.15 -6.64 -14.91
CA ASN A 122 -2.83 -6.00 -16.18
C ASN A 122 -1.31 -5.91 -16.38
N VAL A 123 -0.78 -6.78 -17.22
CA VAL A 123 0.66 -6.84 -17.55
C VAL A 123 1.20 -5.55 -18.19
N ASN A 124 0.33 -4.71 -18.75
CA ASN A 124 0.68 -3.43 -19.36
C ASN A 124 0.54 -2.24 -18.40
N MET A 125 0.32 -2.50 -17.10
CA MET A 125 0.09 -1.44 -16.11
C MET A 125 1.32 -0.54 -15.90
N LYS A 126 2.52 -1.07 -16.09
CA LYS A 126 3.78 -0.33 -16.02
C LYS A 126 4.30 -0.04 -17.41
N THR A 127 4.68 1.21 -17.68
CA THR A 127 5.32 1.61 -18.94
C THR A 127 6.83 1.35 -18.88
N ASP A 128 7.51 1.32 -20.05
CA ASP A 128 8.97 1.14 -20.15
C ASP A 128 9.75 2.24 -19.43
N ASP A 129 9.18 3.43 -19.31
CA ASP A 129 9.70 4.59 -18.58
C ASP A 129 9.32 4.62 -17.09
N TYR A 130 8.78 3.52 -16.57
CA TYR A 130 8.40 3.30 -15.18
C TYR A 130 7.26 4.17 -14.65
N TYR A 131 6.34 4.62 -15.51
CA TYR A 131 5.08 5.20 -15.08
C TYR A 131 4.00 4.13 -14.96
N PHE A 132 2.99 4.39 -14.14
CA PHE A 132 1.77 3.59 -14.14
C PHE A 132 0.78 4.12 -15.18
N ARG A 133 0.08 3.23 -15.87
CA ARG A 133 -1.04 3.55 -16.76
C ARG A 133 -2.35 3.45 -15.98
N GLY A 134 -2.98 4.57 -15.72
CA GLY A 134 -4.15 4.63 -14.86
C GLY A 134 -3.80 4.70 -13.37
N PHE A 135 -4.83 4.79 -12.53
CA PHE A 135 -4.64 4.86 -11.08
C PHE A 135 -4.03 3.55 -10.54
N PRO A 136 -2.90 3.61 -9.83
CA PRO A 136 -2.13 2.43 -9.44
C PRO A 136 -2.67 1.68 -8.21
N ALA A 137 -3.94 1.85 -7.87
CA ALA A 137 -4.62 1.17 -6.75
C ALA A 137 -3.98 1.40 -5.36
N ILE A 138 -3.38 2.57 -5.13
CA ILE A 138 -2.80 2.97 -3.83
C ILE A 138 -3.88 3.51 -2.87
N TRP A 139 -4.89 2.72 -2.58
CA TRP A 139 -6.04 3.13 -1.77
C TRP A 139 -5.67 3.45 -0.32
N ASN A 140 -4.59 2.88 0.22
CA ASN A 140 -4.05 3.21 1.54
C ASN A 140 -3.71 4.70 1.66
N ILE A 141 -3.15 5.31 0.61
CA ILE A 141 -2.85 6.74 0.57
C ILE A 141 -4.15 7.56 0.48
N VAL A 142 -5.11 7.11 -0.33
CA VAL A 142 -6.41 7.79 -0.47
C VAL A 142 -7.15 7.84 0.86
N VAL A 143 -7.26 6.70 1.55
CA VAL A 143 -7.93 6.61 2.86
C VAL A 143 -7.18 7.41 3.92
N LEU A 144 -5.85 7.42 3.89
CA LEU A 144 -5.04 8.26 4.76
C LEU A 144 -5.39 9.75 4.60
N TYR A 145 -5.57 10.22 3.36
CA TYR A 145 -6.00 11.60 3.12
C TYR A 145 -7.44 11.87 3.57
N PHE A 146 -8.35 10.93 3.42
CA PHE A 146 -9.71 11.06 3.98
C PHE A 146 -9.66 11.29 5.50
N PHE A 147 -8.77 10.58 6.18
CA PHE A 147 -8.58 10.69 7.60
C PHE A 147 -7.89 12.01 8.01
N ILE A 148 -6.72 12.35 7.41
CA ILE A 148 -5.96 13.56 7.77
C ILE A 148 -6.76 14.84 7.51
N LEU A 149 -7.52 14.87 6.39
CA LEU A 149 -8.32 16.04 6.00
C LEU A 149 -9.70 16.06 6.66
N ASN A 150 -10.04 15.03 7.43
CA ASN A 150 -11.39 14.84 7.98
C ASN A 150 -12.47 15.14 6.92
N SER A 151 -12.31 14.55 5.75
CA SER A 151 -13.11 14.89 4.56
C SER A 151 -14.54 14.40 4.67
N ASN A 152 -15.47 15.15 4.06
CA ASN A 152 -16.87 14.78 4.04
C ASN A 152 -17.10 13.46 3.28
N VAL A 153 -17.98 12.59 3.79
CA VAL A 153 -18.29 11.27 3.23
C VAL A 153 -18.76 11.31 1.76
N TRP A 154 -19.42 12.40 1.33
CA TRP A 154 -19.83 12.58 -0.07
C TRP A 154 -18.63 12.92 -0.96
N ILE A 155 -17.66 13.67 -0.45
CA ILE A 155 -16.40 13.95 -1.15
C ILE A 155 -15.63 12.65 -1.32
N ASN A 156 -15.54 11.83 -0.28
CA ASN A 156 -14.89 10.52 -0.33
C ASN A 156 -15.51 9.62 -1.39
N LEU A 157 -16.85 9.56 -1.44
CA LEU A 157 -17.59 8.81 -2.46
C LEU A 157 -17.20 9.25 -3.88
N ILE A 158 -17.21 10.56 -4.13
CA ILE A 158 -16.86 11.14 -5.44
C ILE A 158 -15.41 10.80 -5.81
N VAL A 159 -14.48 10.94 -4.86
CA VAL A 159 -13.05 10.63 -5.08
C VAL A 159 -12.88 9.15 -5.43
N ILE A 160 -13.53 8.23 -4.71
CA ILE A 160 -13.46 6.79 -5.00
C ILE A 160 -13.97 6.51 -6.42
N ILE A 161 -15.11 7.09 -6.82
CA ILE A 161 -15.66 6.90 -8.16
C ILE A 161 -14.70 7.42 -9.23
N ILE A 162 -14.16 8.63 -9.05
CA ILE A 162 -13.22 9.24 -10.00
C ILE A 162 -11.97 8.38 -10.15
N LEU A 163 -11.35 7.96 -9.06
CA LEU A 163 -10.13 7.13 -9.09
C LEU A 163 -10.41 5.74 -9.68
N SER A 164 -11.58 5.17 -9.42
CA SER A 164 -12.01 3.91 -10.04
C SER A 164 -12.14 4.02 -11.56
N ILE A 165 -12.67 5.13 -12.07
CA ILE A 165 -12.73 5.40 -13.51
C ILE A 165 -11.33 5.63 -14.07
N LEU A 166 -10.47 6.39 -13.37
CA LEU A 166 -9.10 6.69 -13.77
C LEU A 166 -8.22 5.42 -13.83
N THR A 167 -8.59 4.33 -13.18
CA THR A 167 -7.92 3.03 -13.31
C THR A 167 -7.90 2.53 -14.76
N PHE A 168 -8.97 2.79 -15.53
CA PHE A 168 -9.11 2.33 -16.91
C PHE A 168 -8.65 3.36 -17.96
N ILE A 169 -8.39 4.58 -17.55
CA ILE A 169 -7.89 5.64 -18.43
C ILE A 169 -6.37 5.62 -18.42
N PRO A 170 -5.67 5.55 -19.57
CA PRO A 170 -4.21 5.41 -19.64
C PRO A 170 -3.50 6.73 -19.30
N PHE A 171 -3.80 7.31 -18.17
CA PHE A 171 -3.12 8.47 -17.62
C PHE A 171 -1.78 8.03 -17.01
N LYS A 172 -0.69 8.76 -17.22
CA LYS A 172 0.61 8.43 -16.65
C LYS A 172 0.73 8.93 -15.21
N PHE A 173 0.76 8.00 -14.24
CA PHE A 173 1.09 8.31 -12.85
C PHE A 173 2.58 8.07 -12.58
N VAL A 174 3.23 9.01 -11.91
CA VAL A 174 4.67 8.94 -11.60
C VAL A 174 4.92 7.87 -10.52
N HIS A 175 5.84 6.94 -10.80
CA HIS A 175 6.35 6.06 -9.76
C HIS A 175 7.44 6.79 -8.96
N PRO A 176 7.26 7.04 -7.64
CA PRO A 176 8.14 7.94 -6.88
C PRO A 176 9.62 7.55 -6.88
N LEU A 177 9.93 6.25 -6.92
CA LEU A 177 11.28 5.73 -6.77
C LEU A 177 11.94 5.29 -8.09
N ARG A 178 11.17 5.09 -9.18
CA ARG A 178 11.67 4.44 -10.40
C ARG A 178 11.86 5.37 -11.60
N VAL A 179 11.13 6.48 -11.70
CA VAL A 179 11.23 7.43 -12.81
C VAL A 179 12.56 8.16 -12.74
N LYS A 180 13.48 7.84 -13.65
CA LYS A 180 14.87 8.33 -13.64
C LYS A 180 14.97 9.86 -13.71
N SER A 181 14.15 10.50 -14.55
CA SER A 181 14.22 11.95 -14.82
C SER A 181 13.96 12.81 -13.58
N TYR A 182 13.19 12.33 -12.60
CA TYR A 182 12.79 13.11 -11.42
C TYR A 182 13.15 12.41 -10.12
N ARG A 183 13.95 11.34 -10.15
CA ARG A 183 14.20 10.45 -9.01
C ARG A 183 14.63 11.18 -7.74
N ASN A 184 15.60 12.07 -7.82
CA ASN A 184 16.10 12.78 -6.62
C ASN A 184 15.04 13.72 -6.06
N LEU A 185 14.28 14.39 -6.93
CA LEU A 185 13.20 15.29 -6.55
C LEU A 185 12.04 14.52 -5.93
N THR A 186 11.62 13.41 -6.52
CA THR A 186 10.54 12.58 -6.00
C THR A 186 10.91 11.93 -4.68
N ILE A 187 12.14 11.43 -4.51
CA ILE A 187 12.63 10.90 -3.23
C ILE A 187 12.61 12.00 -2.16
N PHE A 188 13.11 13.19 -2.46
CA PHE A 188 13.09 14.31 -1.52
C PHE A 188 11.68 14.66 -1.05
N PHE A 189 10.73 14.80 -1.97
CA PHE A 189 9.34 15.07 -1.62
C PHE A 189 8.68 13.89 -0.90
N THR A 190 8.99 12.65 -1.25
CA THR A 190 8.47 11.47 -0.56
C THR A 190 8.94 11.43 0.89
N VAL A 191 10.20 11.76 1.16
CA VAL A 191 10.74 11.82 2.54
C VAL A 191 10.03 12.91 3.36
N ILE A 192 9.89 14.13 2.81
CA ILE A 192 9.17 15.21 3.48
C ILE A 192 7.72 14.81 3.73
N TRP A 193 7.05 14.26 2.73
CA TRP A 193 5.68 13.79 2.83
C TRP A 193 5.53 12.73 3.92
N SER A 194 6.41 11.72 3.94
CA SER A 194 6.38 10.66 4.94
C SER A 194 6.58 11.21 6.36
N ALA A 195 7.54 12.11 6.56
CA ALA A 195 7.79 12.73 7.86
C ALA A 195 6.59 13.59 8.33
N THR A 196 6.02 14.38 7.42
CA THR A 196 4.85 15.21 7.71
C THR A 196 3.62 14.37 8.03
N THR A 197 3.38 13.32 7.24
CA THR A 197 2.27 12.39 7.44
C THR A 197 2.38 11.66 8.77
N LEU A 198 3.57 11.14 9.10
CA LEU A 198 3.82 10.49 10.38
C LEU A 198 3.52 11.44 11.55
N ARG A 199 3.96 12.69 11.45
CA ARG A 199 3.67 13.70 12.47
C ARG A 199 2.17 13.98 12.59
N LEU A 200 1.44 14.10 11.47
CA LEU A 200 -0.01 14.35 11.49
C LEU A 200 -0.78 13.17 12.09
N VAL A 201 -0.43 11.94 11.72
CA VAL A 201 -1.05 10.73 12.26
C VAL A 201 -0.78 10.61 13.77
N THR A 202 0.43 10.91 14.23
CA THR A 202 0.76 10.85 15.66
C THR A 202 0.18 12.02 16.47
N LEU A 203 0.05 13.21 15.91
CA LEU A 203 -0.59 14.35 16.58
C LEU A 203 -2.10 14.17 16.74
N SER A 204 -2.77 13.49 15.82
CA SER A 204 -4.18 13.14 15.95
C SER A 204 -4.45 12.27 17.20
N LEU A 205 -3.46 11.46 17.64
CA LEU A 205 -3.53 10.72 18.91
C LEU A 205 -3.67 11.61 20.13
N ILE A 206 -3.01 12.77 20.16
CA ILE A 206 -3.00 13.67 21.32
C ILE A 206 -4.38 14.30 21.51
N HIS A 207 -5.08 14.61 20.41
CA HIS A 207 -6.42 15.20 20.47
C HIS A 207 -7.55 14.20 20.76
N ILE A 208 -7.37 12.91 20.44
CA ILE A 208 -8.37 11.86 20.72
C ILE A 208 -8.24 11.37 22.17
N SER A 209 -7.05 11.48 22.77
CA SER A 209 -6.81 11.02 24.15
C SER A 209 -7.10 12.05 25.24
N GLU A 210 -7.45 13.29 24.92
CA GLU A 210 -7.97 14.23 25.90
C GLU A 210 -9.47 13.96 26.12
N PRO A 211 -9.87 13.38 27.29
CA PRO A 211 -11.28 13.32 27.64
C PRO A 211 -11.77 14.76 27.75
N THR A 212 -12.79 15.12 26.98
CA THR A 212 -13.56 16.34 27.20
C THR A 212 -13.97 16.36 28.66
N ARG A 213 -13.24 17.10 29.50
CA ARG A 213 -13.68 17.37 30.88
C ARG A 213 -14.98 18.15 30.79
N PRO A 214 -15.99 17.76 31.59
CA PRO A 214 -17.27 18.40 31.63
C PRO A 214 -17.15 19.85 32.12
#